data_cc7e021be7ba5d013a9847233016d1d9
#
_entry.id   cc7e021be7ba5d013a9847233016d1d9
#
_cell.length_a   1.000
_cell.length_b   1.000
_cell.length_c   1.000
_cell.angle_alpha   90.00
_cell.angle_beta   90.00
_cell.angle_gamma   90.00
#
_symmetry.space_group_name_H-M   'P 1'
#
loop_
_entity.id
_entity.type
_entity.pdbx_description
1 polymer ?
#
loop_
_entity_poly.entity_id
_entity_poly.type
_entity_poly.pdbx_seq_one_letter_code
_entity_poly.pdbx_strand_id
1 'polypeptide(L)'
;MKILVIGGTGTVGSQVVQQLINRGATVRALVRNSESAKKLPQQAEPVIGDPLDPAATHKALEGVDKLYLLNAVVPDELTQGLIAYDLAKKLKLSHMVYHSVFRAEHFLDVPHFAAKVAIENAMKTFDVPFTIIRPNYFYQNDASLKDVIMGAGIYPMPLGTPGISAVDVRDIAEATAIALTTDGHLGKTYNLNGPDVLSGAKAALIWSELLGKQIRYPGEDLDGFEAQLRQQAPAWSAFDFRMMFQGYLERGFVAEDEDLATLTALLVHPPRRYEDFAKETALVWQKA
;
A
#
# COMPACT_ATOMS: atom_id res chain seq x y z
N MET A 1 -1.41 -1.59 24.91
CA MET A 1 -0.53 -2.07 23.82
C MET A 1 -0.10 -0.88 23.00
N LYS A 2 1.21 -0.68 22.87
CA LYS A 2 1.80 0.44 22.10
C LYS A 2 2.35 -0.07 20.78
N ILE A 3 1.97 0.55 19.66
CA ILE A 3 2.31 0.12 18.32
C ILE A 3 3.06 1.25 17.61
N LEU A 4 4.26 0.95 17.09
CA LEU A 4 4.95 1.86 16.17
C LEU A 4 4.41 1.65 14.75
N VAL A 5 4.14 2.76 14.07
CA VAL A 5 3.78 2.79 12.65
C VAL A 5 4.89 3.54 11.88
N ILE A 6 5.61 2.84 11.02
CA ILE A 6 6.47 3.44 10.00
C ILE A 6 5.63 3.62 8.73
N GLY A 7 5.71 4.80 8.10
CA GLY A 7 4.85 5.14 6.96
C GLY A 7 3.47 5.71 7.33
N GLY A 8 3.25 6.06 8.61
CA GLY A 8 1.95 6.47 9.16
C GLY A 8 1.31 7.73 8.59
N THR A 9 2.01 8.51 7.77
CA THR A 9 1.47 9.73 7.13
C THR A 9 1.15 9.56 5.64
N GLY A 10 1.37 8.38 5.10
CA GLY A 10 1.02 8.03 3.71
C GLY A 10 -0.45 7.58 3.57
N THR A 11 -0.86 7.31 2.32
CA THR A 11 -2.24 6.95 1.97
C THR A 11 -2.77 5.76 2.78
N VAL A 12 -2.03 4.66 2.84
CA VAL A 12 -2.40 3.47 3.64
C VAL A 12 -2.14 3.71 5.12
N GLY A 13 -0.94 4.21 5.46
CA GLY A 13 -0.50 4.32 6.85
C GLY A 13 -1.38 5.23 7.71
N SER A 14 -1.92 6.32 7.14
CA SER A 14 -2.85 7.21 7.86
C SER A 14 -4.15 6.49 8.23
N GLN A 15 -4.67 5.64 7.36
CA GLN A 15 -5.83 4.80 7.64
C GLN A 15 -5.51 3.74 8.71
N VAL A 16 -4.32 3.13 8.65
CA VAL A 16 -3.87 2.18 9.68
C VAL A 16 -3.77 2.86 11.05
N VAL A 17 -3.16 4.05 11.13
CA VAL A 17 -3.09 4.84 12.37
C VAL A 17 -4.48 5.07 12.95
N GLN A 18 -5.44 5.49 12.11
CA GLN A 18 -6.81 5.74 12.55
C GLN A 18 -7.51 4.46 13.03
N GLN A 19 -7.36 3.35 12.31
CA GLN A 19 -7.92 2.05 12.69
C GLN A 19 -7.36 1.53 14.02
N LEU A 20 -6.05 1.69 14.24
CA LEU A 20 -5.40 1.29 15.49
C LEU A 20 -5.90 2.11 16.68
N ILE A 21 -6.05 3.43 16.52
CA ILE A 21 -6.61 4.32 17.54
C ILE A 21 -8.05 3.90 17.87
N ASN A 22 -8.89 3.66 16.85
CA ASN A 22 -10.29 3.24 17.02
C ASN A 22 -10.40 1.89 17.78
N ARG A 23 -9.37 1.05 17.68
CA ARG A 23 -9.27 -0.24 18.40
C ARG A 23 -8.61 -0.10 19.79
N GLY A 24 -8.36 1.13 20.26
CA GLY A 24 -7.82 1.40 21.61
C GLY A 24 -6.32 1.19 21.76
N ALA A 25 -5.56 1.08 20.65
CA ALA A 25 -4.11 1.01 20.70
C ALA A 25 -3.50 2.40 20.94
N THR A 26 -2.40 2.45 21.70
CA THR A 26 -1.53 3.62 21.76
C THR A 26 -0.64 3.62 20.53
N VAL A 27 -0.76 4.62 19.67
CA VAL A 27 -0.01 4.68 18.41
C VAL A 27 1.14 5.66 18.53
N ARG A 28 2.35 5.20 18.14
CA ARG A 28 3.50 6.04 17.84
C ARG A 28 3.78 5.99 16.35
N ALA A 29 4.21 7.08 15.73
CA ALA A 29 4.57 7.12 14.31
C ALA A 29 5.95 7.73 14.11
N LEU A 30 6.82 7.03 13.37
CA LEU A 30 8.09 7.58 12.89
C LEU A 30 7.80 8.47 11.68
N VAL A 31 8.17 9.74 11.76
CA VAL A 31 7.93 10.75 10.72
C VAL A 31 9.21 11.52 10.41
N ARG A 32 9.42 11.92 9.16
CA ARG A 32 10.67 12.54 8.72
C ARG A 32 10.90 13.96 9.26
N ASN A 33 9.82 14.71 9.53
CA ASN A 33 9.91 16.11 9.95
C ASN A 33 8.62 16.56 10.66
N SER A 34 8.66 17.80 11.20
CA SER A 34 7.54 18.41 11.91
C SER A 34 6.29 18.64 11.04
N GLU A 35 6.44 18.90 9.75
CA GLU A 35 5.30 19.05 8.85
C GLU A 35 4.56 17.72 8.65
N SER A 36 5.30 16.63 8.55
CA SER A 36 4.72 15.28 8.53
C SER A 36 4.04 14.94 9.86
N ALA A 37 4.59 15.38 10.99
CA ALA A 37 3.97 15.19 12.30
C ALA A 37 2.59 15.84 12.42
N LYS A 38 2.38 17.01 11.81
CA LYS A 38 1.09 17.72 11.79
C LYS A 38 -0.03 16.97 11.06
N LYS A 39 0.31 16.00 10.21
CA LYS A 39 -0.66 15.16 9.49
C LYS A 39 -1.20 14.01 10.34
N LEU A 40 -0.58 13.74 11.48
CA LEU A 40 -1.04 12.70 12.39
C LEU A 40 -2.23 13.18 13.23
N PRO A 41 -3.17 12.29 13.58
CA PRO A 41 -4.18 12.60 14.58
C PRO A 41 -3.54 12.91 15.94
N GLN A 42 -4.18 13.76 16.75
CA GLN A 42 -3.67 14.18 18.07
C GLN A 42 -3.37 13.02 19.02
N GLN A 43 -4.05 11.90 18.86
CA GLN A 43 -3.87 10.71 19.67
C GLN A 43 -2.61 9.91 19.33
N ALA A 44 -1.96 10.19 18.19
CA ALA A 44 -0.73 9.52 17.78
C ALA A 44 0.50 10.31 18.24
N GLU A 45 1.46 9.61 18.86
CA GLU A 45 2.74 10.18 19.30
C GLU A 45 3.72 10.27 18.11
N PRO A 46 4.11 11.46 17.63
CA PRO A 46 5.14 11.57 16.60
C PRO A 46 6.54 11.40 17.18
N VAL A 47 7.38 10.62 16.49
CA VAL A 47 8.84 10.60 16.68
C VAL A 47 9.47 11.07 15.38
N ILE A 48 10.22 12.16 15.42
CA ILE A 48 10.92 12.68 14.24
C ILE A 48 12.22 11.92 14.04
N GLY A 49 12.43 11.38 12.84
CA GLY A 49 13.63 10.66 12.46
C GLY A 49 13.58 10.11 11.04
N ASP A 50 14.74 9.79 10.51
CA ASP A 50 14.90 9.13 9.22
C ASP A 50 14.91 7.59 9.44
N PRO A 51 14.11 6.80 8.69
CA PRO A 51 14.19 5.34 8.74
C PRO A 51 15.57 4.76 8.36
N LEU A 52 16.39 5.52 7.65
CA LEU A 52 17.80 5.15 7.37
C LEU A 52 18.73 5.38 8.56
N ASP A 53 18.32 6.17 9.55
CA ASP A 53 19.11 6.36 10.77
C ASP A 53 18.76 5.27 11.80
N PRO A 54 19.67 4.30 12.07
CA PRO A 54 19.41 3.26 13.07
C PRO A 54 19.16 3.81 14.47
N ALA A 55 19.77 4.94 14.86
CA ALA A 55 19.57 5.52 16.18
C ALA A 55 18.17 6.14 16.31
N ALA A 56 17.70 6.85 15.28
CA ALA A 56 16.34 7.40 15.24
C ALA A 56 15.29 6.28 15.23
N THR A 57 15.51 5.24 14.43
CA THR A 57 14.61 4.08 14.36
C THR A 57 14.58 3.30 15.67
N HIS A 58 15.75 3.10 16.31
CA HIS A 58 15.83 2.49 17.64
C HIS A 58 15.01 3.29 18.67
N LYS A 59 15.22 4.61 18.74
CA LYS A 59 14.46 5.50 19.63
C LYS A 59 12.95 5.41 19.40
N ALA A 60 12.52 5.29 18.15
CA ALA A 60 11.11 5.13 17.84
C ALA A 60 10.54 3.79 18.33
N LEU A 61 11.35 2.74 18.33
CA LEU A 61 10.98 1.38 18.79
C LEU A 61 11.04 1.20 20.32
N GLU A 62 11.72 2.07 21.07
CA GLU A 62 11.85 1.93 22.52
C GLU A 62 10.48 1.94 23.23
N GLY A 63 10.21 0.91 24.03
CA GLY A 63 8.98 0.77 24.79
C GLY A 63 7.72 0.52 23.93
N VAL A 64 7.91 -0.01 22.73
CA VAL A 64 6.84 -0.42 21.80
C VAL A 64 6.66 -1.93 21.88
N ASP A 65 5.41 -2.38 21.84
CA ASP A 65 5.07 -3.82 21.88
C ASP A 65 5.11 -4.44 20.48
N LYS A 66 4.63 -3.70 19.46
CA LYS A 66 4.44 -4.18 18.09
C LYS A 66 4.84 -3.12 17.06
N LEU A 67 5.16 -3.57 15.83
CA LEU A 67 5.54 -2.71 14.71
C LEU A 67 4.63 -2.96 13.50
N TYR A 68 4.14 -1.89 12.90
CA TYR A 68 3.70 -1.89 11.49
C TYR A 68 4.78 -1.23 10.63
N LEU A 69 5.34 -2.00 9.70
CA LEU A 69 6.40 -1.56 8.80
C LEU A 69 5.84 -1.39 7.39
N LEU A 70 5.66 -0.15 6.98
CA LEU A 70 5.30 0.25 5.63
C LEU A 70 6.37 1.19 5.06
N ASN A 71 7.25 0.66 4.23
CA ASN A 71 8.24 1.45 3.52
C ASN A 71 7.63 2.15 2.31
N ALA A 72 8.10 3.36 2.03
CA ALA A 72 7.82 4.01 0.75
C ALA A 72 8.62 3.32 -0.37
N VAL A 73 8.15 3.45 -1.62
CA VAL A 73 8.92 3.05 -2.79
C VAL A 73 10.04 4.08 -3.01
N VAL A 74 11.24 3.75 -2.55
CA VAL A 74 12.44 4.59 -2.60
C VAL A 74 13.67 3.70 -2.89
N PRO A 75 14.78 4.27 -3.41
CA PRO A 75 15.94 3.45 -3.80
C PRO A 75 16.57 2.65 -2.65
N ASP A 76 16.37 3.09 -1.43
CA ASP A 76 16.92 2.51 -0.21
C ASP A 76 15.87 1.77 0.64
N GLU A 77 14.73 1.42 0.05
CA GLU A 77 13.63 0.70 0.70
C GLU A 77 14.09 -0.57 1.43
N LEU A 78 14.93 -1.38 0.78
CA LEU A 78 15.48 -2.60 1.39
C LEU A 78 16.29 -2.28 2.65
N THR A 79 17.16 -1.28 2.59
CA THR A 79 18.00 -0.89 3.73
C THR A 79 17.15 -0.40 4.90
N GLN A 80 16.17 0.46 4.64
CA GLN A 80 15.23 0.94 5.66
C GLN A 80 14.46 -0.23 6.31
N GLY A 81 13.97 -1.15 5.48
CA GLY A 81 13.23 -2.32 5.95
C GLY A 81 14.07 -3.23 6.85
N LEU A 82 15.32 -3.51 6.46
CA LEU A 82 16.23 -4.35 7.26
C LEU A 82 16.69 -3.68 8.55
N ILE A 83 16.90 -2.36 8.58
CA ILE A 83 17.20 -1.60 9.82
C ILE A 83 16.03 -1.77 10.80
N ALA A 84 14.80 -1.48 10.36
CA ALA A 84 13.62 -1.57 11.22
C ALA A 84 13.41 -3.00 11.74
N TYR A 85 13.55 -3.98 10.85
CA TYR A 85 13.47 -5.41 11.16
C TYR A 85 14.50 -5.85 12.21
N ASP A 86 15.79 -5.57 11.99
CA ASP A 86 16.87 -6.00 12.90
C ASP A 86 16.73 -5.38 14.30
N LEU A 87 16.35 -4.10 14.36
CA LEU A 87 16.10 -3.41 15.61
C LEU A 87 14.86 -3.96 16.34
N ALA A 88 13.77 -4.25 15.62
CA ALA A 88 12.58 -4.88 16.19
C ALA A 88 12.91 -6.25 16.79
N LYS A 89 13.75 -7.05 16.10
CA LYS A 89 14.24 -8.33 16.58
C LYS A 89 15.11 -8.17 17.86
N LYS A 90 16.06 -7.24 17.86
CA LYS A 90 16.93 -6.96 19.03
C LYS A 90 16.13 -6.52 20.25
N LEU A 91 15.09 -5.73 20.05
CA LEU A 91 14.18 -5.27 21.11
C LEU A 91 13.11 -6.31 21.49
N LYS A 92 13.10 -7.46 20.83
CA LYS A 92 12.17 -8.59 21.06
C LYS A 92 10.69 -8.17 21.00
N LEU A 93 10.33 -7.39 19.98
CA LEU A 93 8.94 -7.04 19.78
C LEU A 93 8.06 -8.30 19.65
N SER A 94 6.88 -8.24 20.22
CA SER A 94 5.95 -9.39 20.24
C SER A 94 5.32 -9.69 18.89
N HIS A 95 5.28 -8.72 17.98
CA HIS A 95 4.70 -8.88 16.65
C HIS A 95 5.16 -7.77 15.69
N MET A 96 5.50 -8.14 14.46
CA MET A 96 5.75 -7.21 13.38
C MET A 96 4.80 -7.52 12.21
N VAL A 97 4.03 -6.54 11.76
CA VAL A 97 3.23 -6.63 10.53
C VAL A 97 3.95 -5.86 9.43
N TYR A 98 4.32 -6.57 8.37
CA TYR A 98 5.04 -6.01 7.23
C TYR A 98 4.11 -5.79 6.03
N HIS A 99 4.17 -4.61 5.45
CA HIS A 99 3.45 -4.24 4.24
C HIS A 99 4.28 -4.54 3.00
N SER A 100 4.00 -5.69 2.40
CA SER A 100 4.62 -6.18 1.18
C SER A 100 3.75 -5.82 -0.05
N VAL A 101 3.69 -6.68 -1.05
CA VAL A 101 2.87 -6.55 -2.25
C VAL A 101 2.40 -7.91 -2.73
N PHE A 102 1.21 -7.97 -3.34
CA PHE A 102 0.61 -9.18 -3.90
C PHE A 102 1.53 -9.81 -4.94
N ARG A 103 1.71 -11.13 -4.89
CA ARG A 103 2.53 -11.94 -5.82
C ARG A 103 3.96 -11.41 -6.03
N ALA A 104 4.56 -10.78 -5.03
CA ALA A 104 5.90 -10.17 -5.14
C ALA A 104 6.95 -11.12 -5.74
N GLU A 105 6.89 -12.40 -5.39
CA GLU A 105 7.80 -13.46 -5.86
C GLU A 105 7.73 -13.73 -7.37
N HIS A 106 6.66 -13.32 -8.04
CA HIS A 106 6.50 -13.44 -9.49
C HIS A 106 7.03 -12.22 -10.27
N PHE A 107 7.49 -11.18 -9.55
CA PHE A 107 7.90 -9.88 -10.09
C PHE A 107 9.29 -9.46 -9.62
N LEU A 108 10.24 -10.40 -9.54
CA LEU A 108 11.60 -10.15 -9.04
C LEU A 108 12.43 -9.24 -9.96
N ASP A 109 11.97 -9.00 -11.17
CA ASP A 109 12.50 -8.03 -12.13
C ASP A 109 12.03 -6.59 -11.85
N VAL A 110 11.04 -6.39 -10.97
CA VAL A 110 10.59 -5.07 -10.52
C VAL A 110 11.34 -4.69 -9.24
N PRO A 111 12.16 -3.63 -9.23
CA PRO A 111 13.08 -3.34 -8.12
C PRO A 111 12.41 -3.26 -6.75
N HIS A 112 11.28 -2.53 -6.61
CA HIS A 112 10.61 -2.43 -5.31
C HIS A 112 9.91 -3.73 -4.89
N PHE A 113 9.49 -4.61 -5.82
CA PHE A 113 8.95 -5.93 -5.47
C PHE A 113 10.07 -6.86 -4.98
N ALA A 114 11.22 -6.84 -5.66
CA ALA A 114 12.40 -7.61 -5.24
C ALA A 114 12.87 -7.20 -3.84
N ALA A 115 12.88 -5.91 -3.53
CA ALA A 115 13.20 -5.39 -2.20
C ALA A 115 12.24 -5.95 -1.13
N LYS A 116 10.94 -5.98 -1.43
CA LYS A 116 9.92 -6.54 -0.51
C LYS A 116 10.11 -8.03 -0.27
N VAL A 117 10.39 -8.81 -1.33
CA VAL A 117 10.68 -10.25 -1.19
C VAL A 117 11.92 -10.49 -0.32
N ALA A 118 12.96 -9.67 -0.47
CA ALA A 118 14.16 -9.79 0.36
C ALA A 118 13.85 -9.55 1.85
N ILE A 119 13.03 -8.57 2.18
CA ILE A 119 12.58 -8.30 3.56
C ILE A 119 11.71 -9.44 4.09
N GLU A 120 10.74 -9.94 3.31
CA GLU A 120 9.92 -11.10 3.69
C GLU A 120 10.77 -12.34 4.00
N ASN A 121 11.78 -12.61 3.16
CA ASN A 121 12.68 -13.73 3.34
C ASN A 121 13.53 -13.58 4.62
N ALA A 122 13.99 -12.38 4.93
CA ALA A 122 14.69 -12.11 6.20
C ALA A 122 13.78 -12.41 7.40
N MET A 123 12.52 -11.96 7.37
CA MET A 123 11.55 -12.22 8.44
C MET A 123 11.29 -13.71 8.63
N LYS A 124 11.11 -14.46 7.54
CA LYS A 124 10.86 -15.90 7.57
C LYS A 124 12.07 -16.70 8.05
N THR A 125 13.29 -16.26 7.69
CA THR A 125 14.54 -16.99 7.98
C THR A 125 14.98 -16.84 9.45
N PHE A 126 14.74 -15.69 10.07
CA PHE A 126 15.34 -15.35 11.38
C PHE A 126 14.32 -15.34 12.54
N ASP A 127 13.20 -16.01 12.37
CA ASP A 127 12.23 -16.34 13.43
C ASP A 127 11.74 -15.13 14.24
N VAL A 128 11.37 -14.05 13.56
CA VAL A 128 10.69 -12.92 14.19
C VAL A 128 9.19 -13.18 14.18
N PRO A 129 8.45 -12.90 15.25
CA PRO A 129 6.99 -12.96 15.23
C PRO A 129 6.42 -11.99 14.20
N PHE A 130 5.94 -12.48 13.06
CA PHE A 130 5.51 -11.64 11.94
C PHE A 130 4.13 -11.99 11.38
N THR A 131 3.54 -11.02 10.70
CA THR A 131 2.49 -11.20 9.70
C THR A 131 2.87 -10.40 8.45
N ILE A 132 2.64 -10.95 7.27
CA ILE A 132 2.88 -10.27 6.00
C ILE A 132 1.53 -9.90 5.39
N ILE A 133 1.35 -8.63 5.06
CA ILE A 133 0.21 -8.08 4.33
C ILE A 133 0.66 -7.81 2.90
N ARG A 134 0.04 -8.46 1.91
CA ARG A 134 0.37 -8.36 0.48
C ARG A 134 -0.81 -7.76 -0.30
N PRO A 135 -0.99 -6.45 -0.27
CA PRO A 135 -2.05 -5.81 -1.04
C PRO A 135 -1.74 -5.78 -2.53
N ASN A 136 -2.81 -5.78 -3.31
CA ASN A 136 -2.79 -5.47 -4.73
C ASN A 136 -2.71 -3.94 -4.95
N TYR A 137 -2.81 -3.47 -6.18
CA TYR A 137 -2.88 -2.06 -6.56
C TYR A 137 -4.01 -1.33 -5.82
N PHE A 138 -3.79 -0.08 -5.41
CA PHE A 138 -4.75 0.66 -4.59
C PHE A 138 -5.75 1.44 -5.44
N TYR A 139 -7.03 1.38 -5.11
CA TYR A 139 -8.06 2.25 -5.71
C TYR A 139 -7.67 3.73 -5.59
N GLN A 140 -7.11 4.13 -4.45
CA GLN A 140 -6.77 5.50 -4.12
C GLN A 140 -5.64 6.09 -4.97
N ASN A 141 -4.92 5.28 -5.75
CA ASN A 141 -3.99 5.79 -6.76
C ASN A 141 -4.73 6.65 -7.79
N ASP A 142 -5.97 6.28 -8.11
CA ASP A 142 -6.80 7.02 -9.06
C ASP A 142 -7.27 8.37 -8.52
N ALA A 143 -7.29 8.57 -7.20
CA ALA A 143 -7.64 9.87 -6.62
C ALA A 143 -6.66 11.00 -7.04
N SER A 144 -5.42 10.65 -7.39
CA SER A 144 -4.42 11.60 -7.90
C SER A 144 -4.60 11.96 -9.39
N LEU A 145 -5.48 11.26 -10.11
CA LEU A 145 -5.68 11.41 -11.55
C LEU A 145 -6.76 12.44 -11.91
N LYS A 146 -7.25 13.24 -10.94
CA LYS A 146 -8.34 14.20 -11.13
C LYS A 146 -8.17 15.05 -12.39
N ASP A 147 -7.02 15.70 -12.53
CA ASP A 147 -6.79 16.65 -13.61
C ASP A 147 -6.76 15.97 -14.99
N VAL A 148 -6.23 14.76 -15.07
CA VAL A 148 -6.18 13.99 -16.32
C VAL A 148 -7.56 13.44 -16.68
N ILE A 149 -8.29 12.87 -15.71
CA ILE A 149 -9.63 12.32 -15.92
C ILE A 149 -10.64 13.43 -16.17
N MET A 150 -10.68 14.45 -15.30
CA MET A 150 -11.64 15.57 -15.40
C MET A 150 -11.29 16.54 -16.54
N GLY A 151 -9.99 16.85 -16.73
CA GLY A 151 -9.54 17.83 -17.72
C GLY A 151 -9.35 17.21 -19.11
N ALA A 152 -8.49 16.22 -19.25
CA ALA A 152 -8.15 15.63 -20.54
C ALA A 152 -9.12 14.54 -21.02
N GLY A 153 -10.01 14.02 -20.16
CA GLY A 153 -10.92 12.94 -20.51
C GLY A 153 -10.19 11.62 -20.81
N ILE A 154 -9.12 11.33 -20.07
CA ILE A 154 -8.29 10.15 -20.27
C ILE A 154 -8.10 9.42 -18.94
N TYR A 155 -8.25 8.10 -18.96
CA TYR A 155 -7.78 7.21 -17.90
C TYR A 155 -6.39 6.70 -18.28
N PRO A 156 -5.30 7.18 -17.62
CA PRO A 156 -3.94 7.00 -18.15
C PRO A 156 -3.22 5.73 -17.66
N MET A 157 -3.84 4.96 -16.74
CA MET A 157 -3.12 3.84 -16.11
C MET A 157 -3.15 2.58 -17.00
N PRO A 158 -1.97 2.03 -17.38
CA PRO A 158 -1.89 0.89 -18.30
C PRO A 158 -2.15 -0.43 -17.56
N LEU A 159 -3.40 -0.62 -17.07
CA LEU A 159 -3.81 -1.81 -16.31
C LEU A 159 -4.01 -3.06 -17.17
N GLY A 160 -4.03 -2.89 -18.50
CA GLY A 160 -4.14 -3.96 -19.46
C GLY A 160 -5.53 -4.58 -19.59
N THR A 161 -5.64 -5.47 -20.59
CA THR A 161 -6.84 -6.27 -20.84
C THR A 161 -7.05 -7.39 -19.80
N PRO A 162 -5.98 -8.07 -19.30
CA PRO A 162 -6.14 -9.06 -18.23
C PRO A 162 -6.70 -8.43 -16.95
N GLY A 163 -6.41 -7.16 -16.72
CA GLY A 163 -6.82 -6.43 -15.52
C GLY A 163 -6.07 -6.83 -14.26
N ILE A 164 -6.46 -6.21 -13.16
CA ILE A 164 -5.90 -6.40 -11.83
C ILE A 164 -7.03 -6.47 -10.78
N SER A 165 -6.81 -7.16 -9.67
CA SER A 165 -7.73 -7.18 -8.52
C SER A 165 -7.36 -6.10 -7.52
N ALA A 166 -7.44 -4.83 -7.94
CA ALA A 166 -7.13 -3.67 -7.10
C ALA A 166 -7.95 -3.69 -5.79
N VAL A 167 -7.47 -3.02 -4.75
CA VAL A 167 -8.04 -3.06 -3.39
C VAL A 167 -8.18 -1.67 -2.78
N ASP A 168 -9.20 -1.45 -1.94
CA ASP A 168 -9.37 -0.22 -1.17
C ASP A 168 -8.38 -0.15 -0.01
N VAL A 169 -7.71 0.98 0.18
CA VAL A 169 -6.78 1.17 1.32
C VAL A 169 -7.47 1.08 2.67
N ARG A 170 -8.79 1.28 2.74
CA ARG A 170 -9.58 1.10 3.98
C ARG A 170 -9.62 -0.36 4.39
N ASP A 171 -9.73 -1.29 3.44
CA ASP A 171 -9.70 -2.74 3.70
C ASP A 171 -8.29 -3.19 4.10
N ILE A 172 -7.26 -2.63 3.46
CA ILE A 172 -5.86 -2.87 3.85
C ILE A 172 -5.63 -2.43 5.31
N ALA A 173 -6.08 -1.24 5.65
CA ALA A 173 -5.89 -0.68 6.98
C ALA A 173 -6.65 -1.47 8.05
N GLU A 174 -7.87 -1.90 7.76
CA GLU A 174 -8.69 -2.70 8.66
C GLU A 174 -8.06 -4.07 8.89
N ALA A 175 -7.67 -4.79 7.82
CA ALA A 175 -6.98 -6.07 7.91
C ALA A 175 -5.66 -5.98 8.70
N THR A 176 -4.88 -4.91 8.45
CA THR A 176 -3.63 -4.63 9.17
C THR A 176 -3.88 -4.40 10.67
N ALA A 177 -4.90 -3.60 11.00
CA ALA A 177 -5.24 -3.31 12.39
C ALA A 177 -5.77 -4.55 13.11
N ILE A 178 -6.57 -5.39 12.46
CA ILE A 178 -6.99 -6.70 12.99
C ILE A 178 -5.76 -7.55 13.30
N ALA A 179 -4.85 -7.72 12.34
CA ALA A 179 -3.65 -8.52 12.53
C ALA A 179 -2.77 -8.02 13.70
N LEU A 180 -2.73 -6.71 13.96
CA LEU A 180 -1.96 -6.13 15.05
C LEU A 180 -2.66 -6.21 16.40
N THR A 181 -4.01 -6.25 16.45
CA THR A 181 -4.78 -6.09 17.69
C THR A 181 -5.50 -7.34 18.17
N THR A 182 -5.53 -8.39 17.36
CA THR A 182 -6.12 -9.68 17.71
C THR A 182 -5.09 -10.81 17.62
N ASP A 183 -5.45 -12.00 18.13
CA ASP A 183 -4.58 -13.17 18.12
C ASP A 183 -4.76 -14.02 16.87
N GLY A 184 -3.81 -14.95 16.63
CA GLY A 184 -3.92 -15.95 15.58
C GLY A 184 -3.34 -15.54 14.22
N HIS A 185 -2.59 -14.42 14.15
CA HIS A 185 -2.03 -13.89 12.90
C HIS A 185 -0.54 -14.14 12.73
N LEU A 186 0.17 -14.61 13.75
CA LEU A 186 1.61 -14.88 13.68
C LEU A 186 1.94 -15.95 12.64
N GLY A 187 2.96 -15.70 11.85
CA GLY A 187 3.44 -16.57 10.77
C GLY A 187 2.55 -16.56 9.52
N LYS A 188 1.49 -15.76 9.49
CA LYS A 188 0.57 -15.72 8.34
C LYS A 188 0.97 -14.68 7.29
N THR A 189 0.60 -14.97 6.05
CA THR A 189 0.65 -14.04 4.92
C THR A 189 -0.77 -13.88 4.39
N TYR A 190 -1.22 -12.64 4.21
CA TYR A 190 -2.54 -12.29 3.71
C TYR A 190 -2.43 -11.55 2.39
N ASN A 191 -2.95 -12.13 1.32
CA ASN A 191 -3.15 -11.45 0.05
C ASN A 191 -4.42 -10.60 0.14
N LEU A 192 -4.30 -9.29 -0.09
CA LEU A 192 -5.42 -8.36 0.04
C LEU A 192 -5.81 -7.84 -1.34
N ASN A 193 -6.95 -8.30 -1.81
CA ASN A 193 -7.45 -8.04 -3.15
C ASN A 193 -8.90 -7.57 -3.10
N GLY A 194 -9.27 -6.64 -3.99
CA GLY A 194 -10.66 -6.25 -4.18
C GLY A 194 -11.44 -7.31 -4.97
N PRO A 195 -12.78 -7.26 -4.92
CA PRO A 195 -13.64 -8.27 -5.52
C PRO A 195 -13.77 -8.15 -7.04
N ASP A 196 -13.38 -7.01 -7.60
CA ASP A 196 -13.55 -6.73 -9.03
C ASP A 196 -12.20 -6.81 -9.76
N VAL A 197 -12.21 -7.44 -10.94
CA VAL A 197 -11.11 -7.32 -11.90
C VAL A 197 -11.28 -6.00 -12.65
N LEU A 198 -10.29 -5.12 -12.51
CA LEU A 198 -10.26 -3.79 -13.10
C LEU A 198 -9.25 -3.74 -14.24
N SER A 199 -9.73 -3.54 -15.48
CA SER A 199 -8.90 -3.19 -16.63
C SER A 199 -8.93 -1.67 -16.87
N GLY A 200 -7.97 -1.14 -17.63
CA GLY A 200 -7.96 0.28 -17.98
C GLY A 200 -9.23 0.71 -18.73
N ALA A 201 -9.74 -0.13 -19.64
CA ALA A 201 -10.99 0.13 -20.34
C ALA A 201 -12.21 0.12 -19.40
N LYS A 202 -12.27 -0.82 -18.45
CA LYS A 202 -13.36 -0.87 -17.46
C LYS A 202 -13.33 0.34 -16.53
N ALA A 203 -12.16 0.77 -16.07
CA ALA A 203 -12.00 1.99 -15.27
C ALA A 203 -12.49 3.22 -16.05
N ALA A 204 -12.07 3.38 -17.31
CA ALA A 204 -12.50 4.48 -18.16
C ALA A 204 -14.02 4.51 -18.35
N LEU A 205 -14.67 3.35 -18.50
CA LEU A 205 -16.13 3.24 -18.61
C LEU A 205 -16.80 3.70 -17.31
N ILE A 206 -16.37 3.20 -16.15
CA ILE A 206 -16.91 3.58 -14.83
C ILE A 206 -16.80 5.10 -14.64
N TRP A 207 -15.63 5.68 -14.91
CA TRP A 207 -15.46 7.14 -14.80
C TRP A 207 -16.32 7.90 -15.80
N SER A 208 -16.54 7.37 -17.02
CA SER A 208 -17.43 8.00 -18.01
C SER A 208 -18.87 8.08 -17.52
N GLU A 209 -19.38 7.00 -16.95
CA GLU A 209 -20.74 6.93 -16.40
C GLU A 209 -20.92 7.90 -15.23
N LEU A 210 -19.98 7.89 -14.27
CA LEU A 210 -20.05 8.72 -13.07
C LEU A 210 -19.90 10.22 -13.35
N LEU A 211 -19.12 10.60 -14.36
CA LEU A 211 -18.86 12.00 -14.70
C LEU A 211 -19.78 12.54 -15.80
N GLY A 212 -20.61 11.69 -16.43
CA GLY A 212 -21.50 12.08 -17.50
C GLY A 212 -20.78 12.56 -18.76
N LYS A 213 -19.53 12.13 -19.00
CA LYS A 213 -18.72 12.48 -20.17
C LYS A 213 -17.82 11.34 -20.58
N GLN A 214 -17.43 11.31 -21.87
CA GLN A 214 -16.53 10.28 -22.36
C GLN A 214 -15.13 10.38 -21.75
N ILE A 215 -14.70 9.32 -21.08
CA ILE A 215 -13.31 9.10 -20.64
C ILE A 215 -12.72 8.00 -21.51
N ARG A 216 -11.61 8.29 -22.19
CA ARG A 216 -10.96 7.34 -23.10
C ARG A 216 -9.85 6.59 -22.37
N TYR A 217 -9.71 5.31 -22.66
CA TYR A 217 -8.51 4.54 -22.32
C TYR A 217 -7.57 4.53 -23.53
N PRO A 218 -6.34 5.06 -23.42
CA PRO A 218 -5.43 5.16 -24.57
C PRO A 218 -4.72 3.84 -24.93
N GLY A 219 -4.90 2.78 -24.12
CA GLY A 219 -4.19 1.51 -24.28
C GLY A 219 -2.96 1.39 -23.39
N GLU A 220 -2.05 0.49 -23.79
CA GLU A 220 -0.94 0.01 -22.95
C GLU A 220 0.41 0.52 -23.50
N ASP A 221 0.51 1.79 -23.87
CA ASP A 221 1.76 2.42 -24.29
C ASP A 221 2.68 2.66 -23.08
N LEU A 222 3.49 1.65 -22.74
CA LEU A 222 4.39 1.71 -21.60
C LEU A 222 5.56 2.67 -21.81
N ASP A 223 5.99 2.89 -23.04
CA ASP A 223 7.09 3.82 -23.35
C ASP A 223 6.61 5.27 -23.22
N GLY A 224 5.42 5.58 -23.70
CA GLY A 224 4.75 6.87 -23.47
C GLY A 224 4.46 7.11 -21.98
N PHE A 225 4.01 6.10 -21.25
CA PHE A 225 3.79 6.17 -19.82
C PHE A 225 5.08 6.51 -19.07
N GLU A 226 6.19 5.79 -19.34
CA GLU A 226 7.49 6.06 -18.72
C GLU A 226 7.98 7.47 -19.05
N ALA A 227 7.91 7.89 -20.33
CA ALA A 227 8.35 9.21 -20.77
C ALA A 227 7.57 10.33 -20.06
N GLN A 228 6.26 10.17 -19.86
CA GLN A 228 5.46 11.14 -19.12
C GLN A 228 5.79 11.15 -17.63
N LEU A 229 5.97 9.98 -17.00
CA LEU A 229 6.30 9.90 -15.59
C LEU A 229 7.67 10.50 -15.26
N ARG A 230 8.64 10.38 -16.16
CA ARG A 230 9.98 11.01 -16.03
C ARG A 230 9.94 12.54 -15.96
N GLN A 231 8.85 13.18 -16.38
CA GLN A 231 8.71 14.64 -16.25
C GLN A 231 8.38 15.08 -14.82
N GLN A 232 7.88 14.16 -13.98
CA GLN A 232 7.37 14.46 -12.63
C GLN A 232 8.07 13.64 -11.53
N ALA A 233 8.80 12.59 -11.90
CA ALA A 233 9.43 11.65 -10.97
C ALA A 233 10.87 11.36 -11.39
N PRO A 234 11.74 10.91 -10.46
CA PRO A 234 13.08 10.45 -10.78
C PRO A 234 13.08 9.31 -11.81
N ALA A 235 14.10 9.25 -12.65
CA ALA A 235 14.19 8.27 -13.73
C ALA A 235 14.11 6.82 -13.26
N TRP A 236 14.70 6.49 -12.11
CA TRP A 236 14.63 5.15 -11.53
C TRP A 236 13.18 4.77 -11.18
N SER A 237 12.39 5.72 -10.67
CA SER A 237 10.99 5.49 -10.29
C SER A 237 10.11 5.27 -11.54
N ALA A 238 10.31 6.07 -12.59
CA ALA A 238 9.60 5.87 -13.86
C ALA A 238 9.91 4.50 -14.48
N PHE A 239 11.17 4.08 -14.44
CA PHE A 239 11.58 2.75 -14.89
C PHE A 239 10.94 1.65 -14.06
N ASP A 240 10.97 1.75 -12.74
CA ASP A 240 10.41 0.77 -11.80
C ASP A 240 8.91 0.57 -12.03
N PHE A 241 8.14 1.66 -12.12
CA PHE A 241 6.70 1.58 -12.42
C PHE A 241 6.41 1.04 -13.82
N ARG A 242 7.23 1.38 -14.84
CA ARG A 242 7.12 0.77 -16.16
C ARG A 242 7.27 -0.75 -16.09
N MET A 243 8.30 -1.25 -15.38
CA MET A 243 8.53 -2.68 -15.20
C MET A 243 7.37 -3.34 -14.45
N MET A 244 6.81 -2.67 -13.44
CA MET A 244 5.64 -3.16 -12.72
C MET A 244 4.43 -3.34 -13.65
N PHE A 245 4.08 -2.33 -14.44
CA PHE A 245 2.96 -2.44 -15.38
C PHE A 245 3.23 -3.44 -16.50
N GLN A 246 4.46 -3.51 -17.02
CA GLN A 246 4.84 -4.56 -17.96
C GLN A 246 4.59 -5.96 -17.36
N GLY A 247 4.99 -6.18 -16.12
CA GLY A 247 4.73 -7.41 -15.42
C GLY A 247 3.25 -7.72 -15.27
N TYR A 248 2.39 -6.73 -14.99
CA TYR A 248 0.93 -6.91 -14.94
C TYR A 248 0.35 -7.38 -16.28
N LEU A 249 0.83 -6.81 -17.39
CA LEU A 249 0.41 -7.19 -18.73
C LEU A 249 0.85 -8.60 -19.12
N GLU A 250 2.07 -8.99 -18.76
CA GLU A 250 2.67 -10.27 -19.15
C GLU A 250 2.26 -11.45 -18.27
N ARG A 251 2.16 -11.23 -16.95
CA ARG A 251 1.99 -12.28 -15.94
C ARG A 251 0.64 -12.25 -15.22
N GLY A 252 -0.11 -11.15 -15.40
CA GLY A 252 -1.38 -10.91 -14.72
C GLY A 252 -1.21 -10.53 -13.25
N PHE A 253 -2.21 -9.84 -12.70
CA PHE A 253 -2.23 -9.39 -11.30
C PHE A 253 -3.63 -9.56 -10.69
N VAL A 254 -4.30 -10.64 -11.08
CA VAL A 254 -5.67 -10.99 -10.68
C VAL A 254 -5.62 -11.97 -9.50
N ALA A 255 -6.47 -11.74 -8.51
CA ALA A 255 -6.65 -12.60 -7.35
C ALA A 255 -7.31 -13.91 -7.69
N GLU A 256 -7.07 -14.92 -6.87
CA GLU A 256 -7.81 -16.17 -6.86
C GLU A 256 -8.99 -16.11 -5.87
N ASP A 257 -9.98 -16.99 -6.04
CA ASP A 257 -11.17 -17.02 -5.18
C ASP A 257 -10.80 -17.22 -3.70
N GLU A 258 -9.73 -17.96 -3.41
CA GLU A 258 -9.22 -18.19 -2.05
C GLU A 258 -8.70 -16.90 -1.40
N ASP A 259 -8.07 -16.01 -2.17
CA ASP A 259 -7.60 -14.72 -1.67
C ASP A 259 -8.78 -13.86 -1.20
N LEU A 260 -9.86 -13.81 -2.00
CA LEU A 260 -11.07 -13.05 -1.66
C LEU A 260 -11.80 -13.66 -0.45
N ALA A 261 -11.90 -14.99 -0.39
CA ALA A 261 -12.52 -15.67 0.75
C ALA A 261 -11.73 -15.39 2.04
N THR A 262 -10.39 -15.43 1.97
CA THR A 262 -9.49 -15.14 3.10
C THR A 262 -9.66 -13.70 3.59
N LEU A 263 -9.66 -12.72 2.69
CA LEU A 263 -9.86 -11.32 3.07
C LEU A 263 -11.25 -11.08 3.65
N THR A 264 -12.31 -11.64 3.04
CA THR A 264 -13.67 -11.54 3.55
C THR A 264 -13.80 -12.11 4.97
N ALA A 265 -13.17 -13.26 5.23
CA ALA A 265 -13.16 -13.86 6.56
C ALA A 265 -12.39 -13.00 7.58
N LEU A 266 -11.29 -12.38 7.18
CA LEU A 266 -10.49 -11.50 8.04
C LEU A 266 -11.25 -10.21 8.40
N LEU A 267 -11.91 -9.58 7.43
CA LEU A 267 -12.68 -8.34 7.62
C LEU A 267 -14.06 -8.57 8.30
N VAL A 268 -14.60 -9.79 8.23
CA VAL A 268 -15.97 -10.14 8.63
C VAL A 268 -17.05 -9.41 7.82
N HIS A 269 -16.68 -8.90 6.65
CA HIS A 269 -17.56 -8.32 5.64
C HIS A 269 -16.90 -8.41 4.25
N PRO A 270 -17.65 -8.31 3.14
CA PRO A 270 -17.07 -8.28 1.81
C PRO A 270 -16.11 -7.08 1.64
N PRO A 271 -14.99 -7.26 0.90
CA PRO A 271 -14.14 -6.13 0.51
C PRO A 271 -14.91 -5.09 -0.30
N ARG A 272 -14.49 -3.83 -0.18
CA ARG A 272 -15.09 -2.68 -0.88
C ARG A 272 -14.89 -2.79 -2.39
N ARG A 273 -15.88 -2.31 -3.15
CA ARG A 273 -15.83 -2.34 -4.62
C ARG A 273 -15.21 -1.08 -5.19
N TYR A 274 -14.58 -1.22 -6.35
CA TYR A 274 -14.00 -0.07 -7.07
C TYR A 274 -15.07 0.97 -7.46
N GLU A 275 -16.25 0.53 -7.89
CA GLU A 275 -17.34 1.44 -8.25
C GLU A 275 -17.78 2.34 -7.09
N ASP A 276 -17.81 1.82 -5.86
CA ASP A 276 -18.16 2.61 -4.68
C ASP A 276 -17.09 3.67 -4.39
N PHE A 277 -15.81 3.30 -4.45
CA PHE A 277 -14.71 4.24 -4.34
C PHE A 277 -14.75 5.33 -5.44
N ALA A 278 -14.97 4.94 -6.68
CA ALA A 278 -15.03 5.86 -7.81
C ALA A 278 -16.20 6.85 -7.66
N LYS A 279 -17.36 6.37 -7.22
CA LYS A 279 -18.53 7.21 -6.93
C LYS A 279 -18.28 8.23 -5.81
N GLU A 280 -17.70 7.79 -4.69
CA GLU A 280 -17.29 8.67 -3.59
C GLU A 280 -16.32 9.75 -4.08
N THR A 281 -15.32 9.35 -4.87
CA THR A 281 -14.28 10.23 -5.42
C THR A 281 -14.84 11.23 -6.43
N ALA A 282 -15.74 10.79 -7.33
CA ALA A 282 -16.40 11.66 -8.31
C ALA A 282 -17.20 12.77 -7.61
N LEU A 283 -17.93 12.45 -6.52
CA LEU A 283 -18.67 13.42 -5.73
C LEU A 283 -17.76 14.50 -5.09
N VAL A 284 -16.56 14.10 -4.67
CA VAL A 284 -15.56 15.05 -4.13
C VAL A 284 -15.01 15.93 -5.26
N TRP A 285 -14.70 15.36 -6.43
CA TRP A 285 -14.15 16.10 -7.55
C TRP A 285 -15.12 17.13 -8.14
N GLN A 286 -16.42 16.81 -8.16
CA GLN A 286 -17.46 17.69 -8.69
C GLN A 286 -17.76 18.89 -7.78
N LYS A 287 -17.40 18.80 -6.49
CA LYS A 287 -17.61 19.89 -5.50
C LYS A 287 -16.41 20.83 -5.38
N ALA A 288 -15.23 20.43 -5.84
CA ALA A 288 -13.96 21.15 -5.74
C ALA A 288 -13.57 21.84 -7.05
#